data_f2c9b0eb71985bb24cf95d88ad8472cc
#
_entry.id   f2c9b0eb71985bb24cf95d88ad8472cc
#
_cell.length_a   1.000
_cell.length_b   1.000
_cell.length_c   1.000
_cell.angle_alpha   90.00
_cell.angle_beta   90.00
_cell.angle_gamma   90.00
#
_symmetry.space_group_name_H-M   'P 1'
#
loop_
_entity.id
_entity.type
_entity.pdbx_description
1 polymer ?
#
loop_
_entity_poly.entity_id
_entity_poly.type
_entity_poly.pdbx_seq_one_letter_code
_entity_poly.pdbx_strand_id
1 'polypeptide(L)'
;MRYAFHREQLSKKDLLEHVRTTFEGDFVSLVGPSGCGKSTILKLVAGLIQPTSGGVIVGGREIGAVGTQSIRIGLAFQNPTMLPWLTIRENVMIPLKIVQPFRKDYRRKKHGEFAERAEALLAQVGLQGFGDKRPWQLSGGMLQRASLCRALIHEPQLLLLDEPFGALDQFTREELWDIMQTLWIARRPTVLMVTHDLRESAYLATRICVMSSRPGRILEDRAVPFARPRTLEMSYSPEFATLVQQLRMRIAQARTEGDAATREAPPAVPQQAQTERIAA
;
A
#
# COMPACT_ATOMS: atom_id res chain seq x y z
N MET A 1 -12.20 10.85 3.43
CA MET A 1 -11.36 10.32 4.55
C MET A 1 -10.10 11.16 4.62
N ARG A 2 -9.83 11.81 5.75
CA ARG A 2 -8.66 12.69 5.86
C ARG A 2 -7.52 11.95 6.53
N TYR A 3 -6.37 11.87 5.88
CA TYR A 3 -5.13 11.37 6.44
C TYR A 3 -4.26 12.58 6.74
N ALA A 4 -3.96 12.83 8.00
CA ALA A 4 -3.12 13.94 8.42
C ALA A 4 -2.01 13.43 9.36
N PHE A 5 -0.78 13.78 9.04
CA PHE A 5 0.35 13.63 9.94
C PHE A 5 0.65 15.01 10.54
N HIS A 6 0.40 15.20 11.83
CA HIS A 6 0.68 16.45 12.53
C HIS A 6 2.03 16.39 13.24
N ARG A 7 2.73 17.51 13.18
CA ARG A 7 4.03 17.74 13.83
C ARG A 7 3.87 18.58 15.10
N GLU A 8 4.50 18.13 16.19
CA GLU A 8 5.11 19.01 17.18
C GLU A 8 6.48 18.43 17.52
N GLN A 9 7.56 19.18 17.22
CA GLN A 9 8.98 18.95 17.50
C GLN A 9 9.63 17.71 16.85
N LEU A 10 10.42 17.94 15.81
CA LEU A 10 11.23 16.94 15.10
C LEU A 10 12.61 16.78 15.73
N SER A 11 13.01 15.54 16.01
CA SER A 11 14.40 15.19 16.29
C SER A 11 15.17 14.93 14.97
N LYS A 12 16.50 15.05 14.99
CA LYS A 12 17.39 14.88 13.80
C LYS A 12 17.33 13.50 13.11
N LYS A 13 16.42 12.60 13.51
CA LYS A 13 16.23 11.24 12.96
C LYS A 13 14.94 11.07 12.17
N ASP A 14 14.18 12.14 11.91
CA ASP A 14 12.87 12.01 11.31
C ASP A 14 12.95 11.63 9.83
N LEU A 15 12.44 10.44 9.52
CA LEU A 15 12.40 9.86 8.19
C LEU A 15 11.36 10.57 7.30
N LEU A 16 10.33 11.16 7.91
CA LEU A 16 9.17 11.75 7.25
C LEU A 16 8.83 13.10 7.85
N GLU A 17 8.80 14.14 7.03
CA GLU A 17 8.30 15.45 7.40
C GLU A 17 6.95 15.70 6.70
N HIS A 18 5.93 16.05 7.46
CA HIS A 18 4.64 16.54 6.97
C HIS A 18 4.06 15.85 5.73
N VAL A 19 3.48 14.67 5.90
CA VAL A 19 2.60 14.10 4.88
C VAL A 19 1.16 14.48 5.21
N ARG A 20 0.62 15.49 4.53
CA ARG A 20 -0.79 15.87 4.59
C ARG A 20 -1.45 15.46 3.30
N THR A 21 -2.43 14.55 3.40
CA THR A 21 -3.18 14.21 2.20
C THR A 21 -4.56 13.68 2.58
N THR A 22 -5.56 14.04 1.79
CA THR A 22 -6.96 13.67 2.03
C THR A 22 -7.44 12.86 0.86
N PHE A 23 -7.85 11.63 1.13
CA PHE A 23 -8.32 10.71 0.10
C PHE A 23 -9.57 10.00 0.59
N GLU A 24 -10.67 10.13 -0.14
CA GLU A 24 -11.88 9.35 0.10
C GLU A 24 -12.29 8.67 -1.21
N GLY A 25 -12.26 7.33 -1.22
CA GLY A 25 -12.58 6.57 -2.43
C GLY A 25 -11.56 6.71 -3.56
N ASP A 26 -10.41 7.37 -3.32
CA ASP A 26 -9.33 7.52 -4.28
C ASP A 26 -8.43 6.28 -4.33
N PHE A 27 -7.82 6.08 -5.49
CA PHE A 27 -6.69 5.17 -5.66
C PHE A 27 -5.41 6.01 -5.71
N VAL A 28 -4.68 6.06 -4.60
CA VAL A 28 -3.48 6.88 -4.46
C VAL A 28 -2.25 6.03 -4.62
N SER A 29 -1.31 6.46 -5.47
CA SER A 29 0.01 5.85 -5.60
C SER A 29 1.09 6.74 -5.00
N LEU A 30 1.93 6.19 -4.13
CA LEU A 30 3.14 6.81 -3.62
C LEU A 30 4.34 6.33 -4.45
N VAL A 31 4.99 7.26 -5.13
CA VAL A 31 6.21 7.00 -5.91
C VAL A 31 7.36 7.86 -5.40
N GLY A 32 8.59 7.43 -5.62
CA GLY A 32 9.76 8.18 -5.21
C GLY A 32 11.00 7.31 -5.06
N PRO A 33 12.16 7.90 -4.71
CA PRO A 33 13.43 7.20 -4.58
C PRO A 33 13.37 6.03 -3.60
N SER A 34 14.28 5.06 -3.75
CA SER A 34 14.42 3.98 -2.77
C SER A 34 14.84 4.55 -1.41
N GLY A 35 14.26 4.01 -0.33
CA GLY A 35 14.59 4.42 1.03
C GLY A 35 14.01 5.77 1.48
N CYS A 36 13.15 6.44 0.69
CA CYS A 36 12.51 7.70 1.08
C CYS A 36 11.38 7.55 2.11
N GLY A 37 11.01 6.32 2.50
CA GLY A 37 10.02 6.09 3.54
C GLY A 37 8.64 5.63 3.07
N LYS A 38 8.43 5.27 1.80
CA LYS A 38 7.13 4.82 1.26
C LYS A 38 6.51 3.67 2.06
N SER A 39 7.25 2.57 2.21
CA SER A 39 6.77 1.41 3.00
C SER A 39 6.66 1.73 4.50
N THR A 40 7.39 2.74 5.00
CA THR A 40 7.24 3.22 6.38
C THR A 40 5.92 3.95 6.54
N ILE A 41 5.52 4.82 5.60
CA ILE A 41 4.19 5.45 5.59
C ILE A 41 3.10 4.37 5.60
N LEU A 42 3.22 3.37 4.74
CA LEU A 42 2.25 2.29 4.66
C LEU A 42 2.13 1.53 5.99
N LYS A 43 3.26 1.22 6.67
CA LYS A 43 3.27 0.58 7.98
C LYS A 43 2.68 1.46 9.09
N LEU A 44 2.91 2.78 9.06
CA LEU A 44 2.28 3.74 9.97
C LEU A 44 0.77 3.77 9.78
N VAL A 45 0.31 3.87 8.52
CA VAL A 45 -1.11 3.86 8.17
C VAL A 45 -1.79 2.52 8.49
N ALA A 46 -1.05 1.41 8.40
CA ALA A 46 -1.52 0.10 8.83
C ALA A 46 -1.57 -0.08 10.36
N GLY A 47 -1.00 0.85 11.14
CA GLY A 47 -0.86 0.72 12.58
C GLY A 47 0.16 -0.33 13.03
N LEU A 48 1.03 -0.77 12.12
CA LEU A 48 2.07 -1.77 12.39
C LEU A 48 3.27 -1.18 13.13
N ILE A 49 3.48 0.12 13.01
CA ILE A 49 4.48 0.89 13.76
C ILE A 49 3.84 2.17 14.27
N GLN A 50 4.32 2.66 15.41
CA GLN A 50 3.86 3.92 16.00
C GLN A 50 4.71 5.08 15.47
N PRO A 51 4.12 6.27 15.22
CA PRO A 51 4.89 7.46 14.90
C PRO A 51 5.68 7.90 16.13
N THR A 52 6.90 8.44 15.93
CA THR A 52 7.73 8.98 17.02
C THR A 52 7.12 10.25 17.61
N SER A 53 6.42 11.02 16.79
CA SER A 53 5.65 12.21 17.18
C SER A 53 4.48 12.42 16.22
N GLY A 54 3.46 13.18 16.63
CA GLY A 54 2.24 13.36 15.87
C GLY A 54 1.36 12.11 15.88
N GLY A 55 0.41 12.01 14.94
CA GLY A 55 -0.55 10.93 14.84
C GLY A 55 -0.91 10.59 13.40
N VAL A 56 -1.49 9.41 13.22
CA VAL A 56 -2.04 8.96 11.93
C VAL A 56 -3.54 8.95 12.01
N ILE A 57 -4.20 9.78 11.21
CA ILE A 57 -5.66 9.87 11.18
C ILE A 57 -6.18 9.19 9.92
N VAL A 58 -7.02 8.16 10.09
CA VAL A 58 -7.69 7.44 9.02
C VAL A 58 -9.19 7.46 9.26
N GLY A 59 -9.96 7.99 8.30
CA GLY A 59 -11.40 8.10 8.46
C GLY A 59 -11.85 9.02 9.60
N GLY A 60 -11.08 10.07 9.87
CA GLY A 60 -11.35 10.99 10.98
C GLY A 60 -10.99 10.42 12.36
N ARG A 61 -10.30 9.29 12.43
CA ARG A 61 -9.93 8.61 13.67
C ARG A 61 -8.42 8.38 13.72
N GLU A 62 -7.84 8.58 14.88
CA GLU A 62 -6.43 8.32 15.10
C GLU A 62 -6.18 6.79 15.21
N ILE A 63 -5.21 6.29 14.43
CA ILE A 63 -4.82 4.87 14.48
C ILE A 63 -4.01 4.63 15.76
N GLY A 64 -4.40 3.59 16.50
CA GLY A 64 -3.74 3.23 17.76
C GLY A 64 -4.31 3.89 19.01
N ALA A 65 -5.26 4.81 18.89
CA ALA A 65 -5.97 5.36 20.04
C ALA A 65 -6.87 4.29 20.71
N VAL A 66 -6.78 4.18 22.02
CA VAL A 66 -7.57 3.23 22.81
C VAL A 66 -9.06 3.55 22.70
N GLY A 67 -9.89 2.55 22.39
CA GLY A 67 -11.36 2.68 22.35
C GLY A 67 -11.98 3.11 21.01
N THR A 68 -11.19 3.31 19.96
CA THR A 68 -11.72 3.58 18.61
C THR A 68 -12.15 2.30 17.89
N GLN A 69 -13.35 2.30 17.29
CA GLN A 69 -13.74 1.22 16.38
C GLN A 69 -12.70 1.10 15.25
N SER A 70 -12.10 -0.06 15.11
CA SER A 70 -11.06 -0.30 14.11
C SER A 70 -11.62 -0.14 12.70
N ILE A 71 -10.95 0.69 11.90
CA ILE A 71 -11.19 0.76 10.45
C ILE A 71 -10.78 -0.58 9.85
N ARG A 72 -11.61 -1.11 8.93
CA ARG A 72 -11.23 -2.33 8.22
C ARG A 72 -10.15 -2.00 7.19
N ILE A 73 -8.94 -2.51 7.43
CA ILE A 73 -7.77 -2.34 6.56
C ILE A 73 -7.47 -3.66 5.87
N GLY A 74 -7.42 -3.65 4.55
CA GLY A 74 -6.85 -4.73 3.74
C GLY A 74 -5.38 -4.45 3.47
N LEU A 75 -4.54 -5.49 3.52
CA LEU A 75 -3.11 -5.34 3.30
C LEU A 75 -2.61 -6.44 2.35
N ALA A 76 -1.97 -6.04 1.26
CA ALA A 76 -1.26 -6.94 0.35
C ALA A 76 0.22 -6.50 0.24
N PHE A 77 1.12 -7.47 0.42
CA PHE A 77 2.57 -7.28 0.34
C PHE A 77 3.09 -7.75 -1.02
N GLN A 78 4.29 -7.32 -1.35
CA GLN A 78 5.04 -7.76 -2.53
C GLN A 78 5.13 -9.29 -2.63
N ASN A 79 5.46 -9.95 -1.52
CA ASN A 79 5.44 -11.39 -1.44
C ASN A 79 4.10 -11.86 -0.86
N PRO A 80 3.31 -12.67 -1.59
CA PRO A 80 2.06 -13.21 -1.08
C PRO A 80 2.36 -14.24 0.02
N THR A 81 2.32 -13.79 1.28
CA THR A 81 2.57 -14.63 2.46
C THR A 81 1.37 -15.53 2.75
N MET A 82 1.17 -16.56 1.91
CA MET A 82 0.14 -17.57 2.14
C MET A 82 0.59 -18.59 3.17
N LEU A 83 -0.31 -19.00 4.05
CA LEU A 83 -0.05 -20.07 5.02
C LEU A 83 -0.03 -21.42 4.29
N PRO A 84 1.11 -22.14 4.26
CA PRO A 84 1.23 -23.31 3.41
C PRO A 84 0.30 -24.46 3.83
N TRP A 85 -0.02 -24.58 5.11
CA TRP A 85 -0.92 -25.63 5.63
C TRP A 85 -2.40 -25.38 5.39
N LEU A 86 -2.80 -24.23 4.84
CA LEU A 86 -4.17 -23.89 4.47
C LEU A 86 -4.37 -24.01 2.96
N THR A 87 -5.60 -24.28 2.53
CA THR A 87 -6.00 -24.15 1.12
C THR A 87 -6.02 -22.68 0.71
N ILE A 88 -6.11 -22.40 -0.60
CA ILE A 88 -6.23 -21.03 -1.12
C ILE A 88 -7.51 -20.37 -0.58
N ARG A 89 -8.64 -21.06 -0.61
CA ARG A 89 -9.91 -20.57 -0.02
C ARG A 89 -9.75 -20.24 1.45
N GLU A 90 -9.14 -21.12 2.23
CA GLU A 90 -8.91 -20.91 3.66
C GLU A 90 -7.98 -19.71 3.91
N ASN A 91 -6.91 -19.54 3.11
CA ASN A 91 -6.04 -18.39 3.16
C ASN A 91 -6.79 -17.08 2.88
N VAL A 92 -7.62 -17.06 1.83
CA VAL A 92 -8.45 -15.90 1.49
C VAL A 92 -9.39 -15.55 2.64
N MET A 93 -9.96 -16.53 3.32
CA MET A 93 -10.91 -16.33 4.41
C MET A 93 -10.28 -15.93 5.77
N ILE A 94 -8.96 -15.94 5.93
CA ILE A 94 -8.29 -15.60 7.20
C ILE A 94 -8.80 -14.27 7.82
N PRO A 95 -8.93 -13.16 7.07
CA PRO A 95 -9.41 -11.91 7.65
C PRO A 95 -10.80 -12.02 8.28
N LEU A 96 -11.68 -12.86 7.76
CA LEU A 96 -13.01 -13.06 8.32
C LEU A 96 -13.01 -13.73 9.71
N LYS A 97 -11.91 -14.42 10.06
CA LYS A 97 -11.70 -14.98 11.42
C LYS A 97 -11.34 -13.90 12.44
N ILE A 98 -10.80 -12.76 11.99
CA ILE A 98 -10.12 -11.79 12.85
C ILE A 98 -10.94 -10.50 12.93
N VAL A 99 -11.43 -10.01 11.77
CA VAL A 99 -12.03 -8.69 11.62
C VAL A 99 -13.50 -8.68 12.03
N GLN A 100 -13.91 -7.67 12.79
CA GLN A 100 -15.32 -7.44 13.09
C GLN A 100 -16.03 -6.77 11.90
N PRO A 101 -17.30 -7.07 11.63
CA PRO A 101 -18.22 -7.95 12.41
C PRO A 101 -18.09 -9.44 12.08
N PHE A 102 -17.34 -9.83 11.05
CA PHE A 102 -17.30 -11.21 10.48
C PHE A 102 -16.84 -12.26 11.49
N ARG A 103 -15.92 -11.91 12.41
CA ARG A 103 -15.38 -12.81 13.43
C ARG A 103 -16.48 -13.51 14.26
N LYS A 104 -17.55 -12.78 14.59
CA LYS A 104 -18.66 -13.31 15.40
C LYS A 104 -19.37 -14.46 14.71
N ASP A 105 -19.55 -14.36 13.39
CA ASP A 105 -20.30 -15.31 12.59
C ASP A 105 -19.41 -16.35 11.90
N TYR A 106 -18.09 -16.26 12.03
CA TYR A 106 -17.17 -17.06 11.24
C TYR A 106 -17.42 -18.57 11.35
N ARG A 107 -17.60 -19.10 12.58
CA ARG A 107 -17.80 -20.53 12.79
C ARG A 107 -19.08 -21.04 12.12
N ARG A 108 -20.13 -20.22 12.11
CA ARG A 108 -21.44 -20.55 11.53
C ARG A 108 -21.43 -20.49 10.00
N LYS A 109 -20.74 -19.48 9.44
CA LYS A 109 -20.80 -19.13 8.01
C LYS A 109 -19.63 -19.64 7.16
N LYS A 110 -18.59 -20.22 7.78
CA LYS A 110 -17.34 -20.57 7.08
C LYS A 110 -17.49 -21.58 5.94
N HIS A 111 -18.47 -22.48 6.01
CA HIS A 111 -18.71 -23.53 5.00
C HIS A 111 -19.80 -23.16 3.98
N GLY A 112 -20.55 -22.07 4.18
CA GLY A 112 -21.54 -21.53 3.27
C GLY A 112 -21.13 -20.13 2.79
N GLU A 113 -21.82 -19.10 3.26
CA GLU A 113 -21.69 -17.69 2.81
C GLU A 113 -20.23 -17.21 2.63
N PHE A 114 -19.33 -17.53 3.58
CA PHE A 114 -17.95 -17.06 3.50
C PHE A 114 -17.11 -17.87 2.50
N ALA A 115 -17.38 -19.17 2.35
CA ALA A 115 -16.75 -19.99 1.32
C ALA A 115 -17.21 -19.53 -0.07
N GLU A 116 -18.51 -19.32 -0.28
CA GLU A 116 -19.08 -18.82 -1.53
C GLU A 116 -18.52 -17.45 -1.91
N ARG A 117 -18.40 -16.57 -0.92
CA ARG A 117 -17.78 -15.24 -1.11
C ARG A 117 -16.32 -15.33 -1.51
N ALA A 118 -15.55 -16.26 -0.91
CA ALA A 118 -14.16 -16.48 -1.29
C ALA A 118 -14.04 -17.03 -2.71
N GLU A 119 -14.90 -18.00 -3.09
CA GLU A 119 -14.94 -18.54 -4.46
C GLU A 119 -15.34 -17.48 -5.49
N ALA A 120 -16.33 -16.65 -5.17
CA ALA A 120 -16.72 -15.53 -6.05
C ALA A 120 -15.57 -14.54 -6.29
N LEU A 121 -14.78 -14.22 -5.25
CA LEU A 121 -13.59 -13.39 -5.40
C LEU A 121 -12.50 -14.09 -6.21
N LEU A 122 -12.24 -15.37 -5.95
CA LEU A 122 -11.26 -16.15 -6.70
C LEU A 122 -11.64 -16.23 -8.19
N ALA A 123 -12.93 -16.41 -8.50
CA ALA A 123 -13.42 -16.40 -9.87
C ALA A 123 -13.17 -15.04 -10.57
N GLN A 124 -13.39 -13.91 -9.87
CA GLN A 124 -13.15 -12.57 -10.41
C GLN A 124 -11.69 -12.31 -10.81
N VAL A 125 -10.76 -13.03 -10.19
CA VAL A 125 -9.31 -12.91 -10.49
C VAL A 125 -8.80 -14.06 -11.37
N GLY A 126 -9.69 -14.85 -11.98
CA GLY A 126 -9.31 -15.98 -12.85
C GLY A 126 -8.76 -17.20 -12.10
N LEU A 127 -9.11 -17.38 -10.83
CA LEU A 127 -8.74 -18.52 -9.99
C LEU A 127 -9.91 -19.45 -9.68
N GLN A 128 -10.92 -19.51 -10.55
CA GLN A 128 -12.04 -20.45 -10.40
C GLN A 128 -11.53 -21.90 -10.36
N GLY A 129 -12.00 -22.67 -9.36
CA GLY A 129 -11.59 -24.07 -9.16
C GLY A 129 -10.25 -24.26 -8.45
N PHE A 130 -9.54 -23.19 -8.08
CA PHE A 130 -8.29 -23.28 -7.34
C PHE A 130 -8.45 -23.14 -5.81
N GLY A 131 -9.67 -22.96 -5.32
CA GLY A 131 -9.95 -22.74 -3.90
C GLY A 131 -9.44 -23.85 -2.98
N ASP A 132 -9.51 -25.12 -3.41
CA ASP A 132 -9.07 -26.29 -2.63
C ASP A 132 -7.58 -26.63 -2.82
N LYS A 133 -6.87 -25.93 -3.73
CA LYS A 133 -5.43 -26.12 -3.92
C LYS A 133 -4.64 -25.54 -2.75
N ARG A 134 -3.41 -26.04 -2.59
CA ARG A 134 -2.45 -25.52 -1.62
C ARG A 134 -1.54 -24.47 -2.28
N PRO A 135 -0.92 -23.54 -1.51
CA PRO A 135 -0.07 -22.48 -2.06
C PRO A 135 1.05 -23.00 -2.99
N TRP A 136 1.68 -24.10 -2.69
CA TRP A 136 2.76 -24.66 -3.52
C TRP A 136 2.30 -25.25 -4.87
N GLN A 137 0.99 -25.35 -5.10
CA GLN A 137 0.40 -25.82 -6.36
C GLN A 137 0.10 -24.66 -7.33
N LEU A 138 0.33 -23.40 -6.91
CA LEU A 138 0.03 -22.21 -7.67
C LEU A 138 1.32 -21.51 -8.12
N SER A 139 1.26 -20.84 -9.28
CA SER A 139 2.32 -19.93 -9.73
C SER A 139 2.41 -18.68 -8.86
N GLY A 140 3.51 -17.92 -8.94
CA GLY A 140 3.68 -16.66 -8.22
C GLY A 140 2.57 -15.64 -8.53
N GLY A 141 2.18 -15.50 -9.80
CA GLY A 141 1.08 -14.62 -10.22
C GLY A 141 -0.27 -15.07 -9.67
N MET A 142 -0.55 -16.39 -9.65
CA MET A 142 -1.77 -16.94 -9.03
C MET A 142 -1.81 -16.68 -7.52
N LEU A 143 -0.68 -16.84 -6.83
CA LEU A 143 -0.58 -16.52 -5.40
C LEU A 143 -0.81 -15.03 -5.14
N GLN A 144 -0.33 -14.15 -6.02
CA GLN A 144 -0.55 -12.71 -5.91
C GLN A 144 -2.03 -12.36 -6.08
N ARG A 145 -2.71 -12.96 -7.07
CA ARG A 145 -4.17 -12.82 -7.25
C ARG A 145 -4.95 -13.28 -6.01
N ALA A 146 -4.60 -14.42 -5.43
CA ALA A 146 -5.21 -14.92 -4.20
C ALA A 146 -4.91 -13.99 -2.99
N SER A 147 -3.73 -13.36 -2.92
CA SER A 147 -3.38 -12.38 -1.90
C SER A 147 -4.25 -11.12 -1.98
N LEU A 148 -4.55 -10.64 -3.19
CA LEU A 148 -5.50 -9.54 -3.39
C LEU A 148 -6.91 -9.92 -2.93
N CYS A 149 -7.38 -11.15 -3.24
CA CYS A 149 -8.66 -11.65 -2.72
C CYS A 149 -8.69 -11.66 -1.19
N ARG A 150 -7.61 -12.12 -0.54
CA ARG A 150 -7.47 -12.09 0.92
C ARG A 150 -7.56 -10.68 1.48
N ALA A 151 -6.90 -9.71 0.83
CA ALA A 151 -6.96 -8.32 1.26
C ALA A 151 -8.35 -7.68 1.10
N LEU A 152 -9.18 -8.19 0.19
CA LEU A 152 -10.50 -7.65 -0.15
C LEU A 152 -11.70 -8.37 0.50
N ILE A 153 -11.53 -9.62 0.97
CA ILE A 153 -12.63 -10.48 1.41
C ILE A 153 -13.51 -9.86 2.51
N HIS A 154 -12.93 -9.06 3.40
CA HIS A 154 -13.60 -8.43 4.54
C HIS A 154 -14.08 -7.00 4.24
N GLU A 155 -14.19 -6.62 2.94
CA GLU A 155 -14.65 -5.30 2.47
C GLU A 155 -13.91 -4.16 3.18
N PRO A 156 -12.60 -4.02 2.98
CA PRO A 156 -11.84 -2.99 3.64
C PRO A 156 -12.30 -1.60 3.21
N GLN A 157 -12.26 -0.64 4.14
CA GLN A 157 -12.45 0.78 3.85
C GLN A 157 -11.16 1.40 3.30
N LEU A 158 -10.02 0.83 3.71
CA LEU A 158 -8.70 1.20 3.25
C LEU A 158 -7.94 -0.05 2.80
N LEU A 159 -7.44 -0.03 1.57
CA LEU A 159 -6.59 -1.08 1.01
C LEU A 159 -5.16 -0.55 0.86
N LEU A 160 -4.23 -1.23 1.49
CA LEU A 160 -2.81 -0.91 1.48
C LEU A 160 -2.06 -1.93 0.61
N LEU A 161 -1.32 -1.45 -0.38
CA LEU A 161 -0.60 -2.27 -1.34
C LEU A 161 0.89 -1.87 -1.33
N ASP A 162 1.76 -2.79 -0.90
CA ASP A 162 3.22 -2.56 -0.87
C ASP A 162 3.86 -3.33 -2.03
N GLU A 163 4.20 -2.64 -3.10
CA GLU A 163 4.78 -3.18 -4.36
C GLU A 163 4.04 -4.44 -4.88
N PRO A 164 2.70 -4.38 -5.05
CA PRO A 164 1.87 -5.57 -5.21
C PRO A 164 2.16 -6.38 -6.47
N PHE A 165 2.87 -5.80 -7.46
CA PHE A 165 3.14 -6.46 -8.74
C PHE A 165 4.63 -6.55 -9.07
N GLY A 166 5.52 -6.11 -8.16
CA GLY A 166 6.95 -5.99 -8.39
C GLY A 166 7.69 -7.30 -8.72
N ALA A 167 7.16 -8.45 -8.28
CA ALA A 167 7.78 -9.77 -8.49
C ALA A 167 7.26 -10.50 -9.75
N LEU A 168 6.44 -9.86 -10.58
CA LEU A 168 5.76 -10.48 -11.71
C LEU A 168 6.41 -10.08 -13.04
N ASP A 169 6.34 -11.00 -14.02
CA ASP A 169 6.63 -10.68 -15.41
C ASP A 169 5.65 -9.64 -15.97
N GLN A 170 6.00 -9.02 -17.09
CA GLN A 170 5.24 -7.91 -17.67
C GLN A 170 3.79 -8.31 -18.01
N PHE A 171 3.57 -9.46 -18.64
CA PHE A 171 2.24 -9.86 -19.09
C PHE A 171 1.32 -10.13 -17.89
N THR A 172 1.77 -10.91 -16.93
CA THR A 172 1.04 -11.20 -15.69
C THR A 172 0.73 -9.91 -14.91
N ARG A 173 1.65 -8.95 -14.92
CA ARG A 173 1.47 -7.65 -14.27
C ARG A 173 0.36 -6.84 -14.92
N GLU A 174 0.36 -6.72 -16.24
CA GLU A 174 -0.65 -6.00 -17.02
C GLU A 174 -2.05 -6.61 -16.85
N GLU A 175 -2.16 -7.94 -16.86
CA GLU A 175 -3.43 -8.62 -16.54
C GLU A 175 -3.91 -8.29 -15.12
N LEU A 176 -3.00 -8.20 -14.15
CA LEU A 176 -3.36 -7.86 -12.77
C LEU A 176 -3.75 -6.40 -12.59
N TRP A 177 -3.25 -5.48 -13.41
CA TRP A 177 -3.73 -4.10 -13.40
C TRP A 177 -5.20 -4.03 -13.80
N ASP A 178 -5.62 -4.73 -14.85
CA ASP A 178 -7.03 -4.78 -15.27
C ASP A 178 -7.92 -5.39 -14.20
N ILE A 179 -7.50 -6.50 -13.61
CA ILE A 179 -8.20 -7.15 -12.49
C ILE A 179 -8.32 -6.17 -11.32
N MET A 180 -7.22 -5.51 -10.92
CA MET A 180 -7.22 -4.59 -9.80
C MET A 180 -8.11 -3.38 -10.05
N GLN A 181 -8.07 -2.81 -11.26
CA GLN A 181 -8.96 -1.73 -11.68
C GLN A 181 -10.43 -2.15 -11.59
N THR A 182 -10.78 -3.34 -12.11
CA THR A 182 -12.14 -3.89 -12.07
C THR A 182 -12.63 -4.07 -10.65
N LEU A 183 -11.80 -4.66 -9.77
CA LEU A 183 -12.11 -4.85 -8.36
C LEU A 183 -12.30 -3.52 -7.64
N TRP A 184 -11.47 -2.51 -7.95
CA TRP A 184 -11.58 -1.19 -7.34
C TRP A 184 -12.81 -0.43 -7.82
N ILE A 185 -13.14 -0.45 -9.13
CA ILE A 185 -14.34 0.19 -9.67
C ILE A 185 -15.61 -0.38 -9.02
N ALA A 186 -15.65 -1.70 -8.82
CA ALA A 186 -16.82 -2.37 -8.23
C ALA A 186 -17.03 -2.04 -6.72
N ARG A 187 -15.97 -1.78 -5.97
CA ARG A 187 -16.05 -1.64 -4.49
C ARG A 187 -15.67 -0.28 -3.95
N ARG A 188 -14.91 0.52 -4.71
CA ARG A 188 -14.44 1.85 -4.36
C ARG A 188 -13.81 1.99 -2.96
N PRO A 189 -12.98 1.06 -2.49
CA PRO A 189 -12.22 1.32 -1.27
C PRO A 189 -11.24 2.47 -1.52
N THR A 190 -10.85 3.19 -0.48
CA THR A 190 -9.66 4.03 -0.56
C THR A 190 -8.44 3.14 -0.69
N VAL A 191 -7.57 3.39 -1.67
CA VAL A 191 -6.35 2.60 -1.90
C VAL A 191 -5.13 3.49 -1.68
N LEU A 192 -4.16 2.98 -0.94
CA LEU A 192 -2.82 3.53 -0.87
C LEU A 192 -1.84 2.46 -1.38
N MET A 193 -1.27 2.70 -2.54
CA MET A 193 -0.31 1.82 -3.18
C MET A 193 1.09 2.44 -3.15
N VAL A 194 2.06 1.65 -2.77
CA VAL A 194 3.48 1.97 -2.89
C VAL A 194 4.04 1.18 -4.06
N THR A 195 4.68 1.86 -4.99
CA THR A 195 5.37 1.22 -6.11
C THR A 195 6.54 2.07 -6.61
N HIS A 196 7.45 1.43 -7.29
CA HIS A 196 8.51 2.09 -8.06
C HIS A 196 8.21 2.12 -9.57
N ASP A 197 7.13 1.47 -10.01
CA ASP A 197 6.71 1.45 -11.41
C ASP A 197 5.73 2.61 -11.70
N LEU A 198 6.18 3.54 -12.55
CA LEU A 198 5.41 4.72 -12.93
C LEU A 198 4.26 4.41 -13.91
N ARG A 199 4.40 3.36 -14.72
CA ARG A 199 3.33 2.92 -15.62
C ARG A 199 2.18 2.33 -14.81
N GLU A 200 2.49 1.49 -13.82
CA GLU A 200 1.54 0.97 -12.85
C GLU A 200 0.79 2.09 -12.13
N SER A 201 1.53 3.09 -11.63
CA SER A 201 0.94 4.26 -10.99
C SER A 201 0.02 5.03 -11.91
N ALA A 202 0.46 5.33 -13.14
CA ALA A 202 -0.34 6.04 -14.13
C ALA A 202 -1.57 5.24 -14.60
N TYR A 203 -1.48 3.91 -14.60
CA TYR A 203 -2.58 3.03 -15.00
C TYR A 203 -3.64 2.88 -13.90
N LEU A 204 -3.22 2.69 -12.65
CA LEU A 204 -4.12 2.34 -11.55
C LEU A 204 -4.57 3.54 -10.71
N ALA A 205 -3.73 4.56 -10.52
CA ALA A 205 -4.05 5.62 -9.57
C ALA A 205 -5.04 6.66 -10.12
N THR A 206 -5.83 7.26 -9.23
CA THR A 206 -6.54 8.52 -9.48
C THR A 206 -5.61 9.70 -9.19
N ARG A 207 -4.69 9.52 -8.23
CA ARG A 207 -3.71 10.53 -7.80
C ARG A 207 -2.35 9.87 -7.57
N ILE A 208 -1.29 10.57 -7.97
CA ILE A 208 0.09 10.12 -7.77
C ILE A 208 0.81 11.14 -6.89
N CYS A 209 1.30 10.68 -5.74
CA CYS A 209 2.12 11.47 -4.83
C CYS A 209 3.60 11.14 -5.03
N VAL A 210 4.38 12.14 -5.45
CA VAL A 210 5.83 12.02 -5.62
C VAL A 210 6.52 12.42 -4.33
N MET A 211 7.37 11.54 -3.80
CA MET A 211 8.14 11.78 -2.58
C MET A 211 9.56 12.22 -2.86
N SER A 212 10.09 13.10 -1.98
CA SER A 212 11.51 13.46 -1.93
C SER A 212 12.39 12.30 -1.50
N SER A 213 13.72 12.46 -1.62
CA SER A 213 14.71 11.70 -0.84
C SER A 213 14.58 12.00 0.66
N ARG A 214 15.46 11.45 1.48
CA ARG A 214 15.45 11.69 2.94
C ARG A 214 15.76 13.16 3.28
N PRO A 215 14.98 13.80 4.18
CA PRO A 215 13.74 13.32 4.79
C PRO A 215 12.59 13.27 3.78
N GLY A 216 11.77 12.19 3.83
CA GLY A 216 10.67 11.98 2.90
C GLY A 216 9.55 13.01 3.05
N ARG A 217 9.27 13.76 2.00
CA ARG A 217 8.17 14.75 1.91
C ARG A 217 7.38 14.49 0.64
N ILE A 218 6.11 14.85 0.62
CA ILE A 218 5.34 14.91 -0.62
C ILE A 218 5.74 16.18 -1.37
N LEU A 219 6.37 16.02 -2.52
CA LEU A 219 6.80 17.13 -3.40
C LEU A 219 5.71 17.52 -4.39
N GLU A 220 4.92 16.55 -4.82
CA GLU A 220 3.87 16.74 -5.80
C GLU A 220 2.72 15.77 -5.51
N ASP A 221 1.51 16.24 -5.68
CA ASP A 221 0.27 15.48 -5.63
C ASP A 221 -0.49 15.77 -6.93
N ARG A 222 -0.44 14.81 -7.85
CA ARG A 222 -0.93 14.95 -9.22
C ARG A 222 -2.15 14.07 -9.46
N ALA A 223 -3.24 14.66 -9.94
CA ALA A 223 -4.36 13.91 -10.48
C ALA A 223 -3.98 13.25 -11.82
N VAL A 224 -4.42 12.01 -12.03
CA VAL A 224 -4.22 11.29 -13.29
C VAL A 224 -5.38 11.59 -14.22
N PRO A 225 -5.14 12.20 -15.41
CA PRO A 225 -6.19 12.79 -16.24
C PRO A 225 -6.94 11.78 -17.13
N PHE A 226 -6.68 10.47 -16.95
CA PHE A 226 -7.28 9.45 -17.80
C PHE A 226 -8.59 8.92 -17.24
N ALA A 227 -9.63 8.86 -18.08
CA ALA A 227 -10.92 8.28 -17.73
C ALA A 227 -10.81 6.78 -17.39
N ARG A 228 -11.84 6.25 -16.74
CA ARG A 228 -11.95 4.82 -16.43
C ARG A 228 -13.18 4.20 -17.10
N PRO A 229 -13.15 2.91 -17.44
CA PRO A 229 -12.01 1.99 -17.31
C PRO A 229 -10.86 2.35 -18.25
N ARG A 230 -9.62 2.21 -17.79
CA ARG A 230 -8.42 2.36 -18.61
C ARG A 230 -8.12 1.05 -19.30
N THR A 231 -7.65 1.11 -20.56
CA THR A 231 -7.27 -0.08 -21.34
C THR A 231 -5.76 -0.14 -21.51
N LEU A 232 -5.24 -1.32 -21.80
CA LEU A 232 -3.81 -1.48 -22.07
C LEU A 232 -3.35 -0.67 -23.28
N GLU A 233 -4.19 -0.54 -24.32
CA GLU A 233 -3.90 0.27 -25.51
C GLU A 233 -3.66 1.73 -25.12
N MET A 234 -4.44 2.28 -24.18
CA MET A 234 -4.24 3.63 -23.65
C MET A 234 -2.84 3.79 -23.05
N SER A 235 -2.29 2.76 -22.42
CA SER A 235 -0.96 2.80 -21.80
C SER A 235 0.19 2.95 -22.80
N TYR A 236 -0.09 2.81 -24.10
CA TYR A 236 0.85 3.04 -25.19
C TYR A 236 0.62 4.38 -25.89
N SER A 237 -0.34 5.19 -25.45
CA SER A 237 -0.61 6.50 -26.04
C SER A 237 0.51 7.51 -25.73
N PRO A 238 0.72 8.52 -26.62
CA PRO A 238 1.70 9.60 -26.37
C PRO A 238 1.43 10.38 -25.09
N GLU A 239 0.17 10.59 -24.75
CA GLU A 239 -0.25 11.32 -23.54
C GLU A 239 0.14 10.54 -22.26
N PHE A 240 -0.06 9.23 -22.28
CA PHE A 240 0.35 8.36 -21.18
C PHE A 240 1.87 8.33 -21.03
N ALA A 241 2.60 8.18 -22.12
CA ALA A 241 4.06 8.23 -22.14
C ALA A 241 4.59 9.56 -21.60
N THR A 242 3.95 10.68 -21.99
CA THR A 242 4.28 12.02 -21.51
C THR A 242 4.10 12.13 -19.99
N LEU A 243 2.99 11.65 -19.42
CA LEU A 243 2.77 11.64 -17.98
C LEU A 243 3.87 10.85 -17.25
N VAL A 244 4.17 9.64 -17.72
CA VAL A 244 5.21 8.76 -17.13
C VAL A 244 6.57 9.45 -17.19
N GLN A 245 6.92 10.11 -18.30
CA GLN A 245 8.17 10.85 -18.44
C GLN A 245 8.25 12.04 -17.48
N GLN A 246 7.19 12.81 -17.33
CA GLN A 246 7.14 13.93 -16.38
C GLN A 246 7.36 13.46 -14.94
N LEU A 247 6.68 12.38 -14.53
CA LEU A 247 6.87 11.77 -13.20
C LEU A 247 8.31 11.30 -13.01
N ARG A 248 8.92 10.69 -14.04
CA ARG A 248 10.32 10.24 -14.00
C ARG A 248 11.29 11.42 -13.81
N MET A 249 11.08 12.51 -14.54
CA MET A 249 11.90 13.73 -14.40
C MET A 249 11.76 14.33 -12.99
N ARG A 250 10.52 14.37 -12.46
CA ARG A 250 10.29 14.89 -11.10
C ARG A 250 10.97 14.05 -10.02
N ILE A 251 10.97 12.73 -10.14
CA ILE A 251 11.68 11.83 -9.22
C ILE A 251 13.21 12.01 -9.36
N ALA A 252 13.73 12.21 -10.56
CA ALA A 252 15.15 12.46 -10.77
C ALA A 252 15.59 13.77 -10.08
N GLN A 253 14.82 14.84 -10.23
CA GLN A 253 15.04 16.11 -9.52
C GLN A 253 15.00 15.92 -8.00
N ALA A 254 14.01 15.18 -7.49
CA ALA A 254 13.88 14.87 -6.06
C ALA A 254 15.10 14.12 -5.48
N ARG A 255 15.78 13.30 -6.27
CA ARG A 255 17.04 12.64 -5.87
C ARG A 255 18.16 13.66 -5.72
N THR A 256 18.34 14.53 -6.71
CA THR A 256 19.41 15.53 -6.72
C THR A 256 19.25 16.54 -5.56
N GLU A 257 18.02 17.01 -5.31
CA GLU A 257 17.69 17.90 -4.20
C GLU A 257 18.01 17.25 -2.84
N GLY A 258 17.71 15.95 -2.66
CA GLY A 258 18.00 15.22 -1.45
C GLY A 258 19.50 14.97 -1.23
N ASP A 259 20.22 14.65 -2.28
CA ASP A 259 21.68 14.44 -2.21
C ASP A 259 22.42 15.76 -1.87
N ALA A 260 21.95 16.90 -2.36
CA ALA A 260 22.49 18.22 -2.01
C ALA A 260 22.25 18.53 -0.52
N ALA A 261 21.02 18.33 -0.04
CA ALA A 261 20.68 18.57 1.37
C ALA A 261 21.46 17.64 2.35
N THR A 262 21.81 16.44 1.90
CA THR A 262 22.60 15.49 2.72
C THR A 262 24.07 15.88 2.77
N ARG A 263 24.62 16.51 1.73
CA ARG A 263 26.01 17.01 1.68
C ARG A 263 26.23 18.27 2.50
N GLU A 264 25.21 19.11 2.66
CA GLU A 264 25.27 20.34 3.47
C GLU A 264 25.04 20.09 4.97
N ALA A 265 24.59 18.89 5.37
CA ALA A 265 24.43 18.55 6.78
C ALA A 265 25.81 18.37 7.44
N PRO A 266 26.14 19.09 8.54
CA PRO A 266 27.42 18.93 9.23
C PRO A 266 27.58 17.48 9.73
N PRO A 267 28.81 16.92 9.71
CA PRO A 267 29.07 15.55 10.14
C PRO A 267 28.59 15.33 11.57
N ALA A 268 27.87 14.23 11.77
CA ALA A 268 27.39 13.85 13.10
C ALA A 268 28.61 13.69 14.03
N VAL A 269 28.68 14.51 15.08
CA VAL A 269 29.68 14.38 16.14
C VAL A 269 29.51 13.01 16.80
N PRO A 270 30.56 12.16 16.86
CA PRO A 270 30.48 10.89 17.55
C PRO A 270 30.21 11.12 19.04
N GLN A 271 29.15 10.53 19.56
CA GLN A 271 28.93 10.42 21.01
C GLN A 271 29.93 9.40 21.59
N GLN A 272 31.19 9.79 21.77
CA GLN A 272 32.12 9.17 22.70
C GLN A 272 32.33 10.12 23.86
N ALA A 273 32.28 9.56 25.09
CA ALA A 273 32.57 10.18 26.40
C ALA A 273 31.36 10.77 27.16
N GLN A 274 30.48 9.89 27.64
CA GLN A 274 29.74 10.12 28.93
C GLN A 274 29.61 8.81 29.73
N THR A 275 30.70 8.07 29.89
CA THR A 275 30.73 6.86 30.72
C THR A 275 31.91 6.90 31.76
N GLU A 276 32.35 8.07 32.15
CA GLU A 276 33.32 8.20 33.25
C GLU A 276 32.98 9.37 34.13
N ARG A 277 31.92 9.27 34.96
CA ARG A 277 31.70 10.09 36.16
C ARG A 277 30.56 9.52 37.02
N ILE A 278 30.61 8.24 37.38
CA ILE A 278 29.92 7.70 38.56
C ILE A 278 30.86 6.60 39.09
N ALA A 279 31.96 6.98 39.70
CA ALA A 279 32.73 6.19 40.69
C ALA A 279 33.79 7.11 41.28
N ALA A 280 33.40 7.90 42.27
CA ALA A 280 34.22 8.44 43.36
C ALA A 280 33.28 8.90 44.47
#